data_5432ec83aec76d3a3e005e8205ed63c0
#
_entry.id   5432ec83aec76d3a3e005e8205ed63c0
#
_cell.length_a   1.000
_cell.length_b   1.000
_cell.length_c   1.000
_cell.angle_alpha   90.00
_cell.angle_beta   90.00
_cell.angle_gamma   90.00
#
_symmetry.space_group_name_H-M   'P 1'
#
loop_
_entity.id
_entity.type
_entity.pdbx_description
1 polymer ?
#
loop_
_entity_poly.entity_id
_entity_poly.type
_entity_poly.pdbx_seq_one_letter_code
_entity_poly.pdbx_strand_id
1 'polypeptide(L)'
;MNKQLTTQVTPGLSNVQWLEEKLTRDYEHSGWVINGTQTMKELNRAYDEIEAQCKPLEDLEIIKALIKLKTLTASRAVTNEDYDITLESYTEQLRQYPADSVVTVLGQIAGQSKWFPAWYEIKKELDYLAAPRLNALKTIEGKILNGRLTEIRKGTKSTTQLVCTTPNKIDT
;
A
#
# COMPACT_ATOMS: atom_id res chain seq x y z
N MET A 1 -4.85 -33.12 -13.75
CA MET A 1 -5.67 -31.90 -13.88
C MET A 1 -4.81 -30.70 -13.50
N ASN A 2 -4.23 -30.03 -14.49
CA ASN A 2 -3.41 -28.82 -14.29
C ASN A 2 -4.33 -27.64 -14.03
N LYS A 3 -4.37 -27.13 -12.80
CA LYS A 3 -4.94 -25.83 -12.52
C LYS A 3 -3.95 -24.78 -13.03
N GLN A 4 -4.26 -24.20 -14.19
CA GLN A 4 -3.62 -22.96 -14.64
C GLN A 4 -3.90 -21.88 -13.60
N LEU A 5 -2.84 -21.44 -12.91
CA LEU A 5 -2.86 -20.21 -12.13
C LEU A 5 -3.05 -19.06 -13.12
N THR A 6 -4.27 -18.55 -13.19
CA THR A 6 -4.56 -17.32 -13.92
C THR A 6 -3.86 -16.19 -13.18
N THR A 7 -2.76 -15.71 -13.75
CA THR A 7 -2.08 -14.50 -13.29
C THR A 7 -3.05 -13.35 -13.47
N GLN A 8 -3.76 -12.95 -12.41
CA GLN A 8 -4.54 -11.72 -12.43
C GLN A 8 -3.55 -10.57 -12.52
N VAL A 9 -3.47 -9.98 -13.71
CA VAL A 9 -2.72 -8.74 -13.94
C VAL A 9 -3.30 -7.69 -13.00
N THR A 10 -2.51 -7.28 -12.03
CA THR A 10 -2.88 -6.29 -11.03
C THR A 10 -2.77 -4.91 -11.68
N PRO A 11 -3.88 -4.18 -11.90
CA PRO A 11 -3.80 -2.86 -12.50
C PRO A 11 -2.96 -1.93 -11.62
N GLY A 12 -1.94 -1.31 -12.17
CA GLY A 12 -1.22 -0.22 -11.53
C GLY A 12 0.20 -0.50 -11.01
N LEU A 13 0.74 -1.72 -11.19
CA LEU A 13 2.16 -2.01 -10.92
C LEU A 13 3.04 -1.95 -12.18
N SER A 14 2.50 -1.51 -13.30
CA SER A 14 3.08 -1.62 -14.64
C SER A 14 4.46 -0.98 -14.84
N ASN A 15 4.89 -0.07 -13.94
CA ASN A 15 6.22 0.54 -14.04
C ASN A 15 7.32 -0.23 -13.27
N VAL A 16 6.94 -1.26 -12.51
CA VAL A 16 7.90 -2.09 -11.75
C VAL A 16 7.71 -3.55 -12.18
N GLN A 17 8.01 -3.82 -13.45
CA GLN A 17 7.76 -5.12 -14.10
C GLN A 17 8.30 -6.31 -13.29
N TRP A 18 9.52 -6.21 -12.72
CA TRP A 18 10.07 -7.29 -11.92
C TRP A 18 9.29 -7.59 -10.64
N LEU A 19 8.57 -6.58 -10.09
CA LEU A 19 7.79 -6.75 -8.88
C LEU A 19 6.50 -7.53 -9.16
N GLU A 20 5.87 -7.30 -10.31
CA GLU A 20 4.69 -8.08 -10.75
C GLU A 20 5.02 -9.56 -10.88
N GLU A 21 6.23 -9.88 -11.39
CA GLU A 21 6.70 -11.26 -11.56
C GLU A 21 7.05 -11.94 -10.22
N LYS A 22 7.57 -11.18 -9.25
CA LYS A 22 8.11 -11.72 -8.00
C LYS A 22 7.21 -11.55 -6.79
N LEU A 23 6.21 -10.65 -6.86
CA LEU A 23 5.25 -10.43 -5.79
C LEU A 23 4.18 -11.52 -5.85
N THR A 24 4.16 -12.37 -4.85
CA THR A 24 3.16 -13.45 -4.73
C THR A 24 2.40 -13.34 -3.42
N ARG A 25 1.16 -13.81 -3.43
CA ARG A 25 0.37 -13.91 -2.22
C ARG A 25 0.75 -15.18 -1.46
N ASP A 26 1.18 -15.00 -0.23
CA ASP A 26 1.40 -16.10 0.71
C ASP A 26 0.06 -16.43 1.38
N TYR A 27 -0.55 -17.53 0.98
CA TYR A 27 -1.84 -17.98 1.51
C TYR A 27 -1.74 -18.58 2.91
N GLU A 28 -0.56 -19.07 3.31
CA GLU A 28 -0.35 -19.64 4.65
C GLU A 28 -0.27 -18.57 5.72
N HIS A 29 0.37 -17.44 5.40
CA HIS A 29 0.58 -16.34 6.35
C HIS A 29 -0.31 -15.12 6.07
N SER A 30 -1.29 -15.23 5.17
CA SER A 30 -2.22 -14.16 4.79
C SER A 30 -1.54 -12.85 4.34
N GLY A 31 -0.29 -12.96 3.83
CA GLY A 31 0.56 -11.84 3.46
C GLY A 31 0.94 -11.82 1.99
N TRP A 32 1.85 -10.91 1.66
CA TRP A 32 2.49 -10.84 0.36
C TRP A 32 4.00 -11.05 0.53
N VAL A 33 4.60 -11.78 -0.40
CA VAL A 33 6.03 -12.09 -0.40
C VAL A 33 6.65 -11.72 -1.73
N ILE A 34 7.84 -11.13 -1.69
CA ILE A 34 8.66 -10.91 -2.88
C ILE A 34 9.67 -12.04 -2.97
N ASN A 35 9.56 -12.85 -3.99
CA ASN A 35 10.44 -14.00 -4.23
C ASN A 35 11.80 -13.58 -4.78
N GLY A 36 12.82 -14.36 -4.44
CA GLY A 36 14.19 -14.16 -4.91
C GLY A 36 14.98 -13.11 -4.13
N THR A 37 16.19 -12.86 -4.59
CA THR A 37 17.13 -11.91 -3.97
C THR A 37 17.10 -10.61 -4.75
N GLN A 38 16.85 -9.50 -4.07
CA GLN A 38 16.87 -8.14 -4.60
C GLN A 38 17.98 -7.34 -3.91
N THR A 39 18.60 -6.46 -4.65
CA THR A 39 19.53 -5.48 -4.08
C THR A 39 18.78 -4.37 -3.36
N MET A 40 19.41 -3.74 -2.36
CA MET A 40 18.83 -2.59 -1.67
C MET A 40 18.50 -1.44 -2.62
N LYS A 41 19.28 -1.27 -3.68
CA LYS A 41 19.03 -0.25 -4.71
C LYS A 41 17.74 -0.53 -5.49
N GLU A 42 17.50 -1.78 -5.87
CA GLU A 42 16.26 -2.18 -6.55
C GLU A 42 15.04 -2.04 -5.65
N LEU A 43 15.18 -2.42 -4.37
CA LEU A 43 14.08 -2.28 -3.39
C LEU A 43 13.72 -0.81 -3.14
N ASN A 44 14.72 0.07 -2.95
CA ASN A 44 14.46 1.50 -2.75
C ASN A 44 13.81 2.12 -3.99
N ARG A 45 14.31 1.81 -5.20
CA ARG A 45 13.70 2.31 -6.42
C ARG A 45 12.25 1.86 -6.57
N ALA A 46 11.96 0.58 -6.31
CA ALA A 46 10.59 0.06 -6.37
C ALA A 46 9.69 0.70 -5.30
N TYR A 47 10.23 0.96 -4.10
CA TYR A 47 9.52 1.69 -3.06
C TYR A 47 9.10 3.07 -3.53
N ASP A 48 10.06 3.87 -4.00
CA ASP A 48 9.83 5.25 -4.46
C ASP A 48 8.78 5.31 -5.60
N GLU A 49 8.86 4.37 -6.56
CA GLU A 49 7.93 4.30 -7.68
C GLU A 49 6.49 3.97 -7.23
N ILE A 50 6.32 3.00 -6.30
CA ILE A 50 5.01 2.61 -5.80
C ILE A 50 4.46 3.67 -4.84
N GLU A 51 5.30 4.22 -3.97
CA GLU A 51 4.90 5.31 -3.06
C GLU A 51 4.35 6.50 -3.85
N ALA A 52 5.01 6.87 -4.95
CA ALA A 52 4.53 7.94 -5.83
C ALA A 52 3.13 7.66 -6.41
N GLN A 53 2.81 6.38 -6.67
CA GLN A 53 1.48 5.96 -7.14
C GLN A 53 0.45 5.83 -6.02
N CYS A 54 0.89 5.75 -4.77
CA CYS A 54 0.02 5.64 -3.60
C CYS A 54 -0.33 6.99 -2.96
N LYS A 55 0.07 8.10 -3.57
CA LYS A 55 -0.26 9.44 -3.05
C LYS A 55 -1.76 9.62 -2.94
N PRO A 56 -2.26 10.10 -1.78
CA PRO A 56 -3.66 10.37 -1.60
C PRO A 56 -4.14 11.56 -2.44
N LEU A 57 -5.43 11.64 -2.65
CA LEU A 57 -6.08 12.79 -3.23
C LEU A 57 -6.16 13.93 -2.20
N GLU A 58 -6.04 15.17 -2.65
CA GLU A 58 -6.21 16.33 -1.80
C GLU A 58 -7.66 16.44 -1.28
N ASP A 59 -7.83 16.90 -0.04
CA ASP A 59 -9.15 16.97 0.62
C ASP A 59 -10.21 17.67 -0.22
N LEU A 60 -9.84 18.81 -0.81
CA LEU A 60 -10.76 19.58 -1.65
C LEU A 60 -11.25 18.76 -2.85
N GLU A 61 -10.39 17.95 -3.44
CA GLU A 61 -10.75 17.11 -4.57
C GLU A 61 -11.60 15.90 -4.12
N ILE A 62 -11.33 15.34 -2.93
CA ILE A 62 -12.18 14.31 -2.33
C ILE A 62 -13.58 14.87 -2.09
N ILE A 63 -13.70 16.04 -1.47
CA ILE A 63 -14.99 16.69 -1.19
C ILE A 63 -15.74 16.96 -2.49
N LYS A 64 -15.07 17.49 -3.52
CA LYS A 64 -15.69 17.69 -4.84
C LYS A 64 -16.21 16.39 -5.46
N ALA A 65 -15.43 15.30 -5.35
CA ALA A 65 -15.84 14.00 -5.85
C ALA A 65 -17.06 13.44 -5.10
N LEU A 66 -17.11 13.59 -3.77
CA LEU A 66 -18.25 13.19 -2.95
C LEU A 66 -19.51 14.03 -3.22
N ILE A 67 -19.38 15.35 -3.41
CA ILE A 67 -20.50 16.23 -3.80
C ILE A 67 -21.01 15.80 -5.17
N LYS A 68 -20.13 15.54 -6.14
CA LYS A 68 -20.51 15.03 -7.45
C LYS A 68 -21.24 13.69 -7.35
N LEU A 69 -20.74 12.76 -6.54
CA LEU A 69 -21.41 11.50 -6.27
C LEU A 69 -22.83 11.71 -5.71
N LYS A 70 -23.00 12.62 -4.73
CA LYS A 70 -24.31 12.96 -4.18
C LYS A 70 -25.26 13.52 -5.22
N THR A 71 -24.79 14.37 -6.14
CA THR A 71 -25.65 14.94 -7.18
C THR A 71 -26.11 13.91 -8.23
N LEU A 72 -25.32 12.85 -8.42
CA LEU A 72 -25.61 11.77 -9.38
C LEU A 72 -26.44 10.62 -8.78
N THR A 73 -26.54 10.56 -7.46
CA THR A 73 -27.26 9.51 -6.73
C THR A 73 -28.42 10.10 -5.94
N ALA A 74 -29.46 9.31 -5.69
CA ALA A 74 -30.55 9.73 -4.83
C ALA A 74 -30.07 9.73 -3.38
N SER A 75 -30.31 10.83 -2.67
CA SER A 75 -30.07 10.91 -1.23
C SER A 75 -31.33 10.45 -0.48
N ARG A 76 -31.18 9.67 0.59
CA ARG A 76 -32.23 9.53 1.59
C ARG A 76 -32.41 10.90 2.25
N ALA A 77 -33.60 11.23 2.72
CA ALA A 77 -33.85 12.48 3.44
C ALA A 77 -32.97 12.53 4.71
N VAL A 78 -31.88 13.29 4.61
CA VAL A 78 -30.87 13.48 5.66
C VAL A 78 -30.78 14.97 5.90
N THR A 79 -30.60 15.40 7.13
CA THR A 79 -30.37 16.81 7.45
C THR A 79 -29.05 17.29 6.85
N ASN A 80 -28.90 18.60 6.67
CA ASN A 80 -27.62 19.15 6.18
C ASN A 80 -26.47 18.83 7.15
N GLU A 81 -26.71 18.87 8.45
CA GLU A 81 -25.73 18.55 9.50
C GLU A 81 -25.23 17.11 9.40
N ASP A 82 -26.13 16.14 9.24
CA ASP A 82 -25.77 14.73 9.07
C ASP A 82 -24.95 14.52 7.80
N TYR A 83 -25.22 15.32 6.76
CA TYR A 83 -24.48 15.25 5.52
C TYR A 83 -23.04 15.78 5.67
N ASP A 84 -22.87 16.90 6.38
CA ASP A 84 -21.54 17.48 6.61
C ASP A 84 -20.67 16.54 7.43
N ILE A 85 -21.22 15.91 8.47
CA ILE A 85 -20.54 14.85 9.25
C ILE A 85 -20.17 13.66 8.37
N THR A 86 -21.05 13.27 7.46
CA THR A 86 -20.77 12.16 6.52
C THR A 86 -19.65 12.52 5.56
N LEU A 87 -19.62 13.74 5.02
CA LEU A 87 -18.56 14.23 4.14
C LEU A 87 -17.21 14.24 4.84
N GLU A 88 -17.14 14.76 6.06
CA GLU A 88 -15.93 14.80 6.86
C GLU A 88 -15.40 13.39 7.11
N SER A 89 -16.27 12.50 7.63
CA SER A 89 -15.91 11.11 7.91
C SER A 89 -15.41 10.36 6.67
N TYR A 90 -16.07 10.55 5.52
CA TYR A 90 -15.65 9.89 4.28
C TYR A 90 -14.33 10.48 3.75
N THR A 91 -14.14 11.78 3.87
CA THR A 91 -12.89 12.45 3.48
C THR A 91 -11.71 11.91 4.27
N GLU A 92 -11.83 11.78 5.59
CA GLU A 92 -10.78 11.19 6.44
C GLU A 92 -10.41 9.76 6.04
N GLN A 93 -11.42 8.95 5.72
CA GLN A 93 -11.20 7.56 5.31
C GLN A 93 -10.60 7.46 3.90
N LEU A 94 -11.03 8.30 2.97
CA LEU A 94 -10.55 8.30 1.59
C LEU A 94 -9.10 8.76 1.45
N ARG A 95 -8.58 9.58 2.37
CA ARG A 95 -7.14 9.95 2.45
C ARG A 95 -6.18 8.76 2.58
N GLN A 96 -6.68 7.62 3.00
CA GLN A 96 -5.85 6.42 3.19
C GLN A 96 -5.64 5.64 1.88
N TYR A 97 -6.27 6.04 0.81
CA TYR A 97 -6.26 5.36 -0.47
C TYR A 97 -5.58 6.18 -1.57
N PRO A 98 -4.94 5.51 -2.55
CA PRO A 98 -4.37 6.18 -3.71
C PRO A 98 -5.41 7.02 -4.47
N ALA A 99 -5.00 8.20 -4.94
CA ALA A 99 -5.86 9.17 -5.60
C ALA A 99 -6.64 8.58 -6.79
N ASP A 100 -5.96 7.81 -7.64
CA ASP A 100 -6.58 7.19 -8.82
C ASP A 100 -7.61 6.13 -8.45
N SER A 101 -7.38 5.37 -7.36
CA SER A 101 -8.34 4.40 -6.84
C SER A 101 -9.61 5.09 -6.33
N VAL A 102 -9.45 6.20 -5.60
CA VAL A 102 -10.59 6.99 -5.11
C VAL A 102 -11.43 7.52 -6.27
N VAL A 103 -10.79 8.16 -7.26
CA VAL A 103 -11.49 8.72 -8.42
C VAL A 103 -12.20 7.63 -9.22
N THR A 104 -11.54 6.50 -9.43
CA THR A 104 -12.09 5.37 -10.19
C THR A 104 -13.32 4.78 -9.48
N VAL A 105 -13.20 4.47 -8.20
CA VAL A 105 -14.28 3.83 -7.42
C VAL A 105 -15.49 4.76 -7.30
N LEU A 106 -15.28 6.02 -6.92
CA LEU A 106 -16.39 6.98 -6.81
C LEU A 106 -17.08 7.21 -8.17
N GLY A 107 -16.31 7.23 -9.25
CA GLY A 107 -16.84 7.32 -10.62
C GLY A 107 -17.68 6.10 -11.03
N GLN A 108 -17.21 4.90 -10.73
CA GLN A 108 -17.94 3.65 -11.00
C GLN A 108 -19.25 3.58 -10.21
N ILE A 109 -19.20 3.89 -8.91
CA ILE A 109 -20.38 3.88 -8.05
C ILE A 109 -21.41 4.92 -8.54
N ALA A 110 -20.98 6.11 -8.93
CA ALA A 110 -21.86 7.14 -9.47
C ALA A 110 -22.61 6.69 -10.74
N GLY A 111 -21.99 5.82 -11.55
CA GLY A 111 -22.62 5.27 -12.77
C GLY A 111 -23.53 4.06 -12.53
N GLN A 112 -23.41 3.38 -11.39
CA GLN A 112 -24.07 2.11 -11.15
C GLN A 112 -25.11 2.18 -10.02
N SER A 113 -24.92 3.05 -9.03
CA SER A 113 -25.76 3.13 -7.84
C SER A 113 -26.85 4.16 -7.98
N LYS A 114 -28.09 3.74 -7.65
CA LYS A 114 -29.25 4.66 -7.56
C LYS A 114 -29.15 5.54 -6.30
N TRP A 115 -28.60 5.01 -5.21
CA TRP A 115 -28.55 5.66 -3.92
C TRP A 115 -27.12 6.06 -3.55
N PHE A 116 -26.99 7.11 -2.72
CA PHE A 116 -25.69 7.46 -2.13
C PHE A 116 -25.17 6.25 -1.34
N PRO A 117 -23.94 5.77 -1.62
CA PRO A 117 -23.41 4.52 -1.08
C PRO A 117 -23.12 4.63 0.42
N ALA A 118 -23.28 3.53 1.13
CA ALA A 118 -22.73 3.39 2.47
C ALA A 118 -21.20 3.25 2.41
N TRP A 119 -20.50 3.67 3.47
CA TRP A 119 -19.04 3.57 3.54
C TRP A 119 -18.53 2.16 3.21
N TYR A 120 -19.20 1.13 3.71
CA TYR A 120 -18.83 -0.26 3.45
C TYR A 120 -18.77 -0.60 1.95
N GLU A 121 -19.66 -0.07 1.15
CA GLU A 121 -19.72 -0.32 -0.30
C GLU A 121 -18.52 0.33 -1.00
N ILE A 122 -18.23 1.58 -0.65
CA ILE A 122 -17.03 2.31 -1.16
C ILE A 122 -15.75 1.59 -0.74
N LYS A 123 -15.65 1.26 0.55
CA LYS A 123 -14.47 0.61 1.13
C LYS A 123 -14.15 -0.71 0.46
N LYS A 124 -15.15 -1.54 0.21
CA LYS A 124 -14.98 -2.85 -0.44
C LYS A 124 -14.33 -2.72 -1.81
N GLU A 125 -14.78 -1.79 -2.63
CA GLU A 125 -14.23 -1.56 -3.97
C GLU A 125 -12.83 -0.92 -3.90
N LEU A 126 -12.60 0.00 -2.95
CA LEU A 126 -11.29 0.60 -2.71
C LEU A 126 -10.28 -0.44 -2.24
N ASP A 127 -10.64 -1.28 -1.28
CA ASP A 127 -9.77 -2.35 -0.78
C ASP A 127 -9.40 -3.32 -1.92
N TYR A 128 -10.34 -3.66 -2.79
CA TYR A 128 -10.09 -4.51 -3.94
C TYR A 128 -9.09 -3.87 -4.92
N LEU A 129 -9.28 -2.60 -5.24
CA LEU A 129 -8.47 -1.90 -6.24
C LEU A 129 -7.09 -1.47 -5.71
N ALA A 130 -7.01 -1.01 -4.45
CA ALA A 130 -5.79 -0.46 -3.87
C ALA A 130 -4.92 -1.51 -3.15
N ALA A 131 -5.50 -2.62 -2.67
CA ALA A 131 -4.79 -3.62 -1.86
C ALA A 131 -3.49 -4.13 -2.49
N PRO A 132 -3.41 -4.43 -3.79
CA PRO A 132 -2.17 -4.93 -4.38
C PRO A 132 -1.01 -3.95 -4.22
N ARG A 133 -1.23 -2.65 -4.49
CA ARG A 133 -0.20 -1.60 -4.36
C ARG A 133 0.20 -1.35 -2.93
N LEU A 134 -0.78 -1.21 -2.04
CA LEU A 134 -0.54 -0.97 -0.62
C LEU A 134 0.19 -2.15 0.05
N ASN A 135 -0.14 -3.38 -0.33
CA ASN A 135 0.54 -4.57 0.16
C ASN A 135 1.95 -4.69 -0.41
N ALA A 136 2.16 -4.35 -1.69
CA ALA A 136 3.49 -4.30 -2.30
C ALA A 136 4.39 -3.30 -1.55
N LEU A 137 3.89 -2.10 -1.27
CA LEU A 137 4.62 -1.06 -0.54
C LEU A 137 5.06 -1.56 0.85
N LYS A 138 4.14 -2.10 1.64
CA LYS A 138 4.43 -2.67 2.97
C LYS A 138 5.45 -3.81 2.90
N THR A 139 5.36 -4.68 1.89
CA THR A 139 6.27 -5.81 1.73
C THR A 139 7.69 -5.36 1.39
N ILE A 140 7.83 -4.35 0.53
CA ILE A 140 9.13 -3.77 0.17
C ILE A 140 9.73 -3.06 1.38
N GLU A 141 8.95 -2.25 2.09
CA GLU A 141 9.37 -1.56 3.31
C GLU A 141 9.91 -2.53 4.35
N GLY A 142 9.20 -3.63 4.60
CA GLY A 142 9.64 -4.69 5.49
C GLY A 142 10.97 -5.32 5.08
N LYS A 143 11.19 -5.55 3.77
CA LYS A 143 12.47 -6.07 3.26
C LYS A 143 13.61 -5.07 3.41
N ILE A 144 13.37 -3.79 3.14
CA ILE A 144 14.36 -2.72 3.31
C ILE A 144 14.78 -2.63 4.79
N LEU A 145 13.82 -2.64 5.71
CA LEU A 145 14.08 -2.58 7.15
C LEU A 145 14.91 -3.78 7.62
N ASN A 146 14.53 -4.99 7.23
CA ASN A 146 15.26 -6.22 7.56
C ASN A 146 16.68 -6.24 6.99
N GLY A 147 16.88 -5.72 5.77
CA GLY A 147 18.19 -5.57 5.16
C GLY A 147 19.11 -4.66 5.99
N ARG A 148 18.63 -3.48 6.35
CA ARG A 148 19.35 -2.51 7.21
C ARG A 148 19.73 -3.10 8.59
N LEU A 149 18.80 -3.80 9.23
CA LEU A 149 19.07 -4.47 10.51
C LEU A 149 20.16 -5.54 10.41
N THR A 150 20.19 -6.27 9.30
CA THR A 150 21.21 -7.30 9.04
C THR A 150 22.59 -6.69 8.85
N GLU A 151 22.69 -5.55 8.15
CA GLU A 151 23.93 -4.82 7.96
C GLU A 151 24.49 -4.27 9.29
N ILE A 152 23.64 -3.68 10.12
CA ILE A 152 24.01 -3.20 11.47
C ILE A 152 24.57 -4.35 12.31
N ARG A 153 23.89 -5.50 12.36
CA ARG A 153 24.35 -6.68 13.10
C ARG A 153 25.69 -7.21 12.63
N LYS A 154 25.98 -7.19 11.32
CA LYS A 154 27.29 -7.58 10.77
C LYS A 154 28.37 -6.59 11.16
N GLY A 155 28.10 -5.28 11.10
CA GLY A 155 29.03 -4.22 11.51
C GLY A 155 29.41 -4.33 13.01
N THR A 156 28.43 -4.57 13.89
CA THR A 156 28.66 -4.73 15.33
C THR A 156 29.54 -5.95 15.65
N LYS A 157 29.36 -7.08 14.94
CA LYS A 157 30.19 -8.27 15.14
C LYS A 157 31.65 -8.04 14.71
N SER A 158 31.89 -7.25 13.67
CA SER A 158 33.24 -6.93 13.22
C SER A 158 34.01 -6.07 14.23
N THR A 159 33.33 -5.16 14.92
CA THR A 159 33.97 -4.29 15.93
C THR A 159 34.30 -5.05 17.22
N THR A 160 33.55 -6.07 17.58
CA THR A 160 33.77 -6.86 18.81
C THR A 160 34.96 -7.82 18.67
N GLN A 161 35.33 -8.24 17.44
CA GLN A 161 36.48 -9.11 17.23
C GLN A 161 37.85 -8.40 17.30
N LEU A 162 37.88 -7.06 17.18
CA LEU A 162 39.14 -6.28 17.22
C LEU A 162 39.61 -5.95 18.65
N VAL A 163 38.82 -6.21 19.69
CA VAL A 163 39.16 -5.83 21.07
C VAL A 163 39.74 -7.01 21.87
N CYS A 164 39.79 -8.23 21.38
CA CYS A 164 40.17 -9.42 22.12
C CYS A 164 41.58 -9.97 21.82
N THR A 165 42.52 -9.19 21.25
CA THR A 165 43.90 -9.68 21.04
C THR A 165 44.92 -8.68 21.52
N THR A 166 45.14 -8.58 22.82
CA THR A 166 46.42 -8.23 23.42
C THR A 166 46.71 -9.14 24.62
N PRO A 167 47.62 -10.12 24.51
CA PRO A 167 48.15 -10.78 25.68
C PRO A 167 49.20 -9.87 26.32
N ASN A 168 48.96 -9.44 27.52
CA ASN A 168 49.98 -8.89 28.40
C ASN A 168 51.07 -9.94 28.66
N LYS A 169 52.25 -9.82 28.03
CA LYS A 169 53.48 -10.42 28.51
C LYS A 169 54.10 -9.48 29.57
N ILE A 170 53.97 -9.87 30.82
CA ILE A 170 54.80 -9.34 31.92
C ILE A 170 55.96 -10.31 32.00
N ASP A 171 57.13 -9.89 31.54
CA ASP A 171 58.41 -10.55 31.83
C ASP A 171 58.97 -9.94 33.14
N THR A 172 59.20 -10.83 34.09
CA THR A 172 60.04 -10.65 35.34
C THR A 172 61.51 -10.74 35.01
#